data_dd92f4e0a9215b1f5dfc83754834927c
#
_entry.id   dd92f4e0a9215b1f5dfc83754834927c
#
_cell.length_a   1.000
_cell.length_b   1.000
_cell.length_c   1.000
_cell.angle_alpha   90.00
_cell.angle_beta   90.00
_cell.angle_gamma   90.00
#
_symmetry.space_group_name_H-M   'P 1'
#
loop_
_entity.id
_entity.type
_entity.pdbx_description
1 polymer ?
#
loop_
_entity_poly.entity_id
_entity_poly.type
_entity_poly.pdbx_seq_one_letter_code
_entity_poly.pdbx_strand_id
1 'polypeptide(L)'
;TTTTGFSSTQYQNWPICSQMILFILSFIGGCAGSAGGGPKVIRIAVIFKLGGTSIRKRLHPNAVTRIKIGGDSLSSDTVSSIAGFIGLYLVTFAVGCFLISLTGKDLITVCSSCILTLGNIGIGLGGIGMDFSFSIYPDWAMWIFSFLMLVGRLELFTVFALFTRDFWRS
;
A
#
# COMPACT_ATOMS: atom_id res chain seq x y z
N THR A 1 -2.02 -10.53 -5.50
CA THR A 1 -2.57 -10.45 -4.13
C THR A 1 -1.74 -11.21 -3.10
N THR A 2 -1.07 -12.31 -3.47
CA THR A 2 -0.22 -13.08 -2.54
C THR A 2 1.16 -12.46 -2.33
N THR A 3 1.52 -11.42 -3.09
CA THR A 3 2.84 -10.75 -3.06
C THR A 3 4.03 -11.69 -3.26
N THR A 4 3.83 -12.82 -3.96
CA THR A 4 4.87 -13.84 -4.18
C THR A 4 5.84 -13.46 -5.30
N GLY A 5 5.43 -12.60 -6.25
CA GLY A 5 6.29 -12.09 -7.31
C GLY A 5 6.58 -13.07 -8.45
N PHE A 6 5.88 -14.19 -8.56
CA PHE A 6 5.99 -15.11 -9.69
C PHE A 6 4.87 -14.89 -10.70
N SER A 7 5.21 -14.86 -11.98
CA SER A 7 4.28 -14.84 -13.10
C SER A 7 4.71 -15.85 -14.16
N SER A 8 3.75 -16.57 -14.71
CA SER A 8 3.96 -17.51 -15.82
C SER A 8 3.65 -16.89 -17.19
N THR A 9 3.09 -15.70 -17.23
CA THR A 9 2.58 -15.07 -18.46
C THR A 9 2.93 -13.59 -18.49
N GLN A 10 3.23 -13.06 -19.69
CA GLN A 10 3.45 -11.63 -19.92
C GLN A 10 2.12 -10.86 -19.88
N TYR A 11 1.72 -10.39 -18.72
CA TYR A 11 0.46 -9.64 -18.53
C TYR A 11 0.50 -8.22 -19.11
N GLN A 12 1.65 -7.76 -19.58
CA GLN A 12 1.78 -6.48 -20.31
C GLN A 12 0.96 -6.44 -21.60
N ASN A 13 0.77 -7.61 -22.23
CA ASN A 13 -0.02 -7.75 -23.46
C ASN A 13 -1.53 -7.93 -23.18
N TRP A 14 -1.94 -7.89 -21.92
CA TRP A 14 -3.35 -8.04 -21.56
C TRP A 14 -4.12 -6.74 -21.80
N PRO A 15 -5.46 -6.82 -21.95
CA PRO A 15 -6.29 -5.63 -22.06
C PRO A 15 -6.05 -4.67 -20.90
N ILE A 16 -6.11 -3.36 -21.16
CA ILE A 16 -5.86 -2.30 -20.16
C ILE A 16 -6.73 -2.49 -18.92
N CYS A 17 -7.98 -2.93 -19.07
CA CYS A 17 -8.87 -3.20 -17.94
C CYS A 17 -8.29 -4.26 -16.98
N SER A 18 -7.71 -5.34 -17.50
CA SER A 18 -7.09 -6.39 -16.69
C SER A 18 -5.83 -5.88 -15.98
N GLN A 19 -5.04 -5.04 -16.66
CA GLN A 19 -3.87 -4.41 -16.04
C GLN A 19 -4.27 -3.47 -14.90
N MET A 20 -5.34 -2.69 -15.07
CA MET A 20 -5.89 -1.82 -14.01
C MET A 20 -6.39 -2.61 -12.80
N ILE A 21 -7.05 -3.74 -13.02
CA ILE A 21 -7.48 -4.64 -11.93
C ILE A 21 -6.26 -5.14 -11.16
N LEU A 22 -5.21 -5.60 -11.84
CA LEU A 22 -3.97 -6.06 -11.20
C LEU A 22 -3.30 -4.93 -10.41
N PHE A 23 -3.28 -3.72 -10.96
CA PHE A 23 -2.73 -2.54 -10.29
C PHE A 23 -3.48 -2.22 -8.99
N ILE A 24 -4.82 -2.21 -9.02
CA ILE A 24 -5.64 -2.00 -7.82
C ILE A 24 -5.41 -3.12 -6.80
N LEU A 25 -5.36 -4.37 -7.24
CA LEU A 25 -5.08 -5.52 -6.36
C LEU A 25 -3.70 -5.44 -5.72
N SER A 26 -2.73 -4.81 -6.37
CA SER A 26 -1.39 -4.58 -5.81
C SER A 26 -1.40 -3.67 -4.57
N PHE A 27 -2.35 -2.72 -4.49
CA PHE A 27 -2.54 -1.90 -3.30
C PHE A 27 -3.13 -2.67 -2.11
N ILE A 28 -3.89 -3.74 -2.38
CA ILE A 28 -4.64 -4.43 -1.32
C ILE A 28 -3.71 -5.26 -0.45
N GLY A 29 -2.69 -5.87 -1.06
CA GLY A 29 -1.73 -6.71 -0.35
C GLY A 29 -2.28 -8.07 0.07
N GLY A 30 -1.63 -8.72 1.04
CA GLY A 30 -1.94 -10.06 1.52
C GLY A 30 -3.04 -10.14 2.57
N CYS A 31 -3.31 -11.37 3.04
CA CYS A 31 -4.26 -11.63 4.12
C CYS A 31 -3.76 -11.12 5.49
N ALA A 32 -4.67 -10.98 6.44
CA ALA A 32 -4.32 -10.73 7.84
C ALA A 32 -3.41 -11.85 8.36
N GLY A 33 -2.29 -11.49 9.01
CA GLY A 33 -1.31 -12.46 9.48
C GLY A 33 -0.26 -12.88 8.44
N SER A 34 -0.42 -12.49 7.17
CA SER A 34 0.63 -12.67 6.17
C SER A 34 1.82 -11.76 6.46
N ALA A 35 3.03 -12.29 6.22
CA ALA A 35 4.26 -11.49 6.26
C ALA A 35 4.43 -10.60 5.00
N GLY A 36 3.44 -10.56 4.08
CA GLY A 36 3.44 -9.68 2.91
C GLY A 36 3.39 -8.19 3.29
N GLY A 37 3.94 -7.34 2.43
CA GLY A 37 3.82 -5.89 2.54
C GLY A 37 2.43 -5.37 2.19
N GLY A 38 2.24 -4.05 2.34
CA GLY A 38 0.98 -3.37 1.99
C GLY A 38 -0.09 -3.36 3.08
N PRO A 39 -1.25 -2.72 2.81
CA PRO A 39 -2.26 -2.43 3.83
C PRO A 39 -2.97 -3.64 4.42
N LYS A 40 -2.91 -4.82 3.79
CA LYS A 40 -3.67 -6.04 4.11
C LYS A 40 -5.18 -5.89 3.90
N VAL A 41 -5.82 -6.96 3.39
CA VAL A 41 -7.25 -6.98 3.01
C VAL A 41 -8.15 -6.52 4.16
N ILE A 42 -7.85 -6.91 5.40
CA ILE A 42 -8.69 -6.57 6.56
C ILE A 42 -8.74 -5.07 6.83
N ARG A 43 -7.61 -4.36 6.72
CA ARG A 43 -7.55 -2.90 6.92
C ARG A 43 -8.36 -2.16 5.85
N ILE A 44 -8.32 -2.64 4.61
CA ILE A 44 -9.12 -2.08 3.51
C ILE A 44 -10.62 -2.30 3.74
N ALA A 45 -11.00 -3.51 4.18
CA ALA A 45 -12.40 -3.80 4.53
C ALA A 45 -12.92 -2.90 5.66
N VAL A 46 -12.08 -2.59 6.66
CA VAL A 46 -12.43 -1.62 7.73
C VAL A 46 -12.69 -0.25 7.14
N ILE A 47 -11.84 0.25 6.25
CA ILE A 47 -11.99 1.58 5.63
C ILE A 47 -13.29 1.67 4.82
N PHE A 48 -13.61 0.66 4.01
CA PHE A 48 -14.89 0.64 3.28
C PHE A 48 -16.09 0.67 4.23
N LYS A 49 -16.06 -0.10 5.32
CA LYS A 49 -17.11 -0.07 6.35
C LYS A 49 -17.15 1.26 7.09
N LEU A 50 -16.01 1.87 7.38
CA LEU A 50 -15.91 3.20 7.99
C LEU A 50 -16.58 4.25 7.08
N GLY A 51 -16.28 4.24 5.78
CA GLY A 51 -16.92 5.12 4.80
C GLY A 51 -18.45 5.00 4.82
N GLY A 52 -18.97 3.77 4.71
CA GLY A 52 -20.40 3.49 4.80
C GLY A 52 -21.03 3.93 6.12
N THR A 53 -20.34 3.70 7.24
CA THR A 53 -20.78 4.11 8.58
C THR A 53 -20.79 5.63 8.72
N SER A 54 -19.79 6.31 8.17
CA SER A 54 -19.70 7.79 8.20
C SER A 54 -20.83 8.44 7.39
N ILE A 55 -21.18 7.88 6.23
CA ILE A 55 -22.34 8.35 5.44
C ILE A 55 -23.62 8.14 6.24
N ARG A 56 -23.80 6.96 6.83
CA ARG A 56 -24.99 6.63 7.63
C ARG A 56 -25.14 7.56 8.85
N LYS A 57 -24.03 7.90 9.52
CA LYS A 57 -24.01 8.82 10.66
C LYS A 57 -24.38 10.25 10.26
N ARG A 58 -24.07 10.67 9.03
CA ARG A 58 -24.49 11.99 8.51
C ARG A 58 -25.99 12.04 8.24
N LEU A 59 -26.60 10.93 7.82
CA LEU A 59 -28.03 10.84 7.57
C LEU A 59 -28.83 10.69 8.88
N HIS A 60 -28.26 9.97 9.85
CA HIS A 60 -28.89 9.68 11.14
C HIS A 60 -27.90 9.99 12.29
N PRO A 61 -27.80 11.25 12.75
CA PRO A 61 -26.78 11.68 13.72
C PRO A 61 -26.81 10.94 15.05
N ASN A 62 -28.02 10.52 15.48
CA ASN A 62 -28.23 9.82 16.74
C ASN A 62 -28.04 8.30 16.67
N ALA A 63 -27.69 7.75 15.50
CA ALA A 63 -27.48 6.32 15.36
C ALA A 63 -26.11 5.92 15.95
N VAL A 64 -26.12 5.05 16.94
CA VAL A 64 -24.90 4.41 17.48
C VAL A 64 -24.48 3.32 16.52
N THR A 65 -23.55 3.63 15.62
CA THR A 65 -23.03 2.69 14.65
C THR A 65 -21.67 2.16 15.09
N ARG A 66 -21.56 0.85 15.32
CA ARG A 66 -20.30 0.16 15.60
C ARG A 66 -19.85 -0.62 14.36
N ILE A 67 -18.57 -0.53 14.03
CA ILE A 67 -17.98 -1.31 12.92
C ILE A 67 -17.73 -2.73 13.44
N LYS A 68 -18.36 -3.71 12.80
CA LYS A 68 -18.19 -5.14 13.13
C LYS A 68 -17.42 -5.84 12.01
N ILE A 69 -16.43 -6.68 12.39
CA ILE A 69 -15.71 -7.55 11.48
C ILE A 69 -15.66 -8.94 12.12
N GLY A 70 -16.11 -9.97 11.38
CA GLY A 70 -16.12 -11.36 11.87
C GLY A 70 -17.05 -11.63 13.07
N GLY A 71 -17.97 -10.70 13.39
CA GLY A 71 -18.85 -10.82 14.56
C GLY A 71 -18.45 -9.87 15.71
N ASP A 72 -17.19 -9.50 15.82
CA ASP A 72 -16.67 -8.63 16.89
C ASP A 72 -16.78 -7.15 16.55
N SER A 73 -17.10 -6.33 17.56
CA SER A 73 -17.13 -4.88 17.41
C SER A 73 -15.74 -4.30 17.63
N LEU A 74 -15.23 -3.56 16.63
CA LEU A 74 -13.95 -2.87 16.73
C LEU A 74 -14.08 -1.62 17.63
N SER A 75 -13.04 -1.36 18.43
CA SER A 75 -12.95 -0.12 19.20
C SER A 75 -12.70 1.08 18.27
N SER A 76 -13.11 2.27 18.68
CA SER A 76 -12.86 3.51 17.93
C SER A 76 -11.38 3.75 17.71
N ASP A 77 -10.54 3.40 18.71
CA ASP A 77 -9.09 3.60 18.67
C ASP A 77 -8.44 2.71 17.61
N THR A 78 -8.89 1.45 17.50
CA THR A 78 -8.42 0.53 16.45
C THR A 78 -8.79 1.04 15.05
N VAL A 79 -10.00 1.54 14.88
CA VAL A 79 -10.46 2.10 13.59
C VAL A 79 -9.66 3.34 13.23
N SER A 80 -9.38 4.23 14.19
CA SER A 80 -8.56 5.42 14.00
C SER A 80 -7.14 5.07 13.61
N SER A 81 -6.54 4.08 14.29
CA SER A 81 -5.19 3.59 13.98
C SER A 81 -5.10 3.01 12.56
N ILE A 82 -6.11 2.25 12.13
CA ILE A 82 -6.17 1.71 10.76
C ILE A 82 -6.30 2.83 9.72
N ALA A 83 -7.13 3.84 10.00
CA ALA A 83 -7.28 5.00 9.10
C ALA A 83 -5.97 5.80 9.01
N GLY A 84 -5.30 6.03 10.14
CA GLY A 84 -3.98 6.66 10.19
C GLY A 84 -2.92 5.89 9.41
N PHE A 85 -2.90 4.56 9.53
CA PHE A 85 -1.99 3.71 8.76
C PHE A 85 -2.18 3.86 7.25
N ILE A 86 -3.43 3.80 6.77
CA ILE A 86 -3.71 3.93 5.33
C ILE A 86 -3.39 5.33 4.84
N GLY A 87 -3.68 6.38 5.62
CA GLY A 87 -3.28 7.75 5.31
C GLY A 87 -1.77 7.86 5.14
N LEU A 88 -0.99 7.34 6.10
CA LEU A 88 0.47 7.34 6.06
C LEU A 88 1.02 6.52 4.89
N TYR A 89 0.39 5.38 4.56
CA TYR A 89 0.75 4.56 3.41
C TYR A 89 0.59 5.32 2.10
N LEU A 90 -0.53 6.02 1.91
CA LEU A 90 -0.79 6.82 0.72
C LEU A 90 0.18 8.01 0.60
N VAL A 91 0.50 8.68 1.72
CA VAL A 91 1.49 9.76 1.74
C VAL A 91 2.86 9.23 1.37
N THR A 92 3.30 8.11 1.95
CA THR A 92 4.59 7.48 1.63
C THR A 92 4.66 7.07 0.16
N PHE A 93 3.57 6.51 -0.38
CA PHE A 93 3.45 6.19 -1.80
C PHE A 93 3.57 7.44 -2.68
N ALA A 94 2.85 8.51 -2.36
CA ALA A 94 2.87 9.76 -3.14
C ALA A 94 4.26 10.40 -3.12
N VAL A 95 4.92 10.45 -1.95
CA VAL A 95 6.29 10.95 -1.82
C VAL A 95 7.27 10.09 -2.61
N GLY A 96 7.15 8.76 -2.53
CA GLY A 96 7.97 7.83 -3.31
C GLY A 96 7.81 8.05 -4.81
N CYS A 97 6.56 8.15 -5.30
CA CYS A 97 6.29 8.44 -6.71
C CYS A 97 6.87 9.78 -7.14
N PHE A 98 6.75 10.82 -6.32
CA PHE A 98 7.31 12.14 -6.61
C PHE A 98 8.84 12.07 -6.75
N LEU A 99 9.53 11.44 -5.81
CA LEU A 99 10.99 11.29 -5.85
C LEU A 99 11.44 10.47 -7.07
N ILE A 100 10.78 9.36 -7.37
CA ILE A 100 11.14 8.52 -8.52
C ILE A 100 10.76 9.18 -9.85
N SER A 101 9.77 10.05 -9.90
CA SER A 101 9.42 10.79 -11.12
C SER A 101 10.55 11.68 -11.64
N LEU A 102 11.48 12.10 -10.75
CA LEU A 102 12.67 12.85 -11.14
C LEU A 102 13.62 12.08 -12.07
N THR A 103 13.43 10.77 -12.20
CA THR A 103 14.17 9.93 -13.17
C THR A 103 13.71 10.09 -14.62
N GLY A 104 12.60 10.83 -14.88
CA GLY A 104 12.07 11.07 -16.22
C GLY A 104 11.40 9.86 -16.88
N LYS A 105 11.02 8.83 -16.10
CA LYS A 105 10.29 7.66 -16.60
C LYS A 105 8.79 7.91 -16.69
N ASP A 106 8.09 7.08 -17.50
CA ASP A 106 6.64 7.16 -17.65
C ASP A 106 5.92 7.03 -16.31
N LEU A 107 4.81 7.73 -16.16
CA LEU A 107 4.00 7.75 -14.95
C LEU A 107 3.57 6.32 -14.52
N ILE A 108 3.17 5.47 -15.47
CA ILE A 108 2.78 4.08 -15.19
C ILE A 108 3.95 3.30 -14.61
N THR A 109 5.14 3.45 -15.18
CA THR A 109 6.37 2.80 -14.73
C THR A 109 6.76 3.28 -13.33
N VAL A 110 6.69 4.58 -13.06
CA VAL A 110 6.99 5.16 -11.74
C VAL A 110 6.01 4.68 -10.68
N CYS A 111 4.71 4.81 -10.91
CA CYS A 111 3.69 4.37 -9.97
C CYS A 111 3.77 2.85 -9.71
N SER A 112 3.98 2.07 -10.76
CA SER A 112 4.15 0.63 -10.67
C SER A 112 5.37 0.27 -9.83
N SER A 113 6.54 0.89 -10.07
CA SER A 113 7.75 0.66 -9.28
C SER A 113 7.56 0.96 -7.80
N CYS A 114 6.91 2.09 -7.49
CA CYS A 114 6.65 2.47 -6.10
C CYS A 114 5.70 1.50 -5.39
N ILE A 115 4.64 1.03 -6.07
CA ILE A 115 3.72 0.02 -5.49
C ILE A 115 4.44 -1.30 -5.26
N LEU A 116 5.25 -1.72 -6.23
CA LEU A 116 6.00 -2.97 -6.12
C LEU A 116 6.94 -3.00 -4.94
N THR A 117 7.68 -1.91 -4.77
CA THR A 117 8.67 -1.78 -3.70
C THR A 117 7.98 -1.63 -2.35
N LEU A 118 6.99 -0.76 -2.23
CA LEU A 118 6.24 -0.53 -1.00
C LEU A 118 5.37 -1.74 -0.62
N GLY A 119 4.78 -2.43 -1.61
CA GLY A 119 4.01 -3.67 -1.40
C GLY A 119 4.85 -4.93 -1.27
N ASN A 120 6.16 -4.86 -1.55
CA ASN A 120 7.07 -6.01 -1.63
C ASN A 120 6.54 -7.13 -2.54
N ILE A 121 6.05 -6.77 -3.73
CA ILE A 121 5.36 -7.68 -4.65
C ILE A 121 6.34 -8.31 -5.65
N GLY A 122 7.27 -7.52 -6.21
CA GLY A 122 8.33 -7.99 -7.09
C GLY A 122 8.03 -7.93 -8.59
N ILE A 123 6.78 -7.78 -9.05
CA ILE A 123 6.42 -7.73 -10.48
C ILE A 123 5.56 -6.51 -10.78
N GLY A 124 5.93 -5.70 -11.79
CA GLY A 124 5.30 -4.43 -12.14
C GLY A 124 4.67 -4.35 -13.52
N LEU A 125 4.00 -3.23 -13.77
CA LEU A 125 3.42 -2.85 -15.05
C LEU A 125 4.32 -1.83 -15.75
N GLY A 126 4.15 -1.69 -17.07
CA GLY A 126 4.92 -0.74 -17.88
C GLY A 126 6.33 -1.25 -18.18
N GLY A 127 7.33 -0.38 -18.13
CA GLY A 127 8.74 -0.70 -18.42
C GLY A 127 9.40 -1.71 -17.47
N ILE A 128 8.69 -2.13 -16.43
CA ILE A 128 9.15 -3.06 -15.39
C ILE A 128 8.25 -4.31 -15.42
N GLY A 129 8.30 -5.04 -16.51
CA GLY A 129 7.56 -6.28 -16.67
C GLY A 129 8.26 -7.52 -16.08
N MET A 130 8.05 -8.68 -16.70
CA MET A 130 8.65 -9.95 -16.24
C MET A 130 10.18 -9.95 -16.26
N ASP A 131 10.78 -9.20 -17.18
CA ASP A 131 12.24 -9.01 -17.27
C ASP A 131 12.71 -7.89 -16.31
N PHE A 132 12.13 -7.85 -15.14
CA PHE A 132 12.33 -6.83 -14.15
C PHE A 132 13.82 -6.61 -13.85
N SER A 133 14.33 -5.49 -14.33
CA SER A 133 15.66 -5.04 -13.98
C SER A 133 15.59 -3.61 -13.49
N PHE A 134 15.94 -3.39 -12.23
CA PHE A 134 16.13 -2.05 -11.69
C PHE A 134 17.28 -1.30 -12.36
N SER A 135 18.05 -1.95 -13.22
CA SER A 135 19.19 -1.36 -13.94
C SER A 135 18.82 -0.15 -14.83
N ILE A 136 17.52 0.02 -15.14
CA ILE A 136 17.01 1.21 -15.85
C ILE A 136 16.94 2.48 -14.98
N TYR A 137 17.15 2.35 -13.69
CA TYR A 137 17.14 3.46 -12.76
C TYR A 137 18.54 3.86 -12.31
N PRO A 138 18.80 5.15 -12.03
CA PRO A 138 20.07 5.60 -11.48
C PRO A 138 20.26 5.10 -10.03
N ASP A 139 21.50 5.00 -9.58
CA ASP A 139 21.88 4.45 -8.28
C ASP A 139 21.18 5.14 -7.09
N TRP A 140 20.96 6.43 -7.16
CA TRP A 140 20.23 7.16 -6.10
C TRP A 140 18.78 6.72 -5.96
N ALA A 141 18.12 6.32 -7.07
CA ALA A 141 16.75 5.80 -7.02
C ALA A 141 16.69 4.43 -6.34
N MET A 142 17.76 3.63 -6.45
CA MET A 142 17.88 2.33 -5.77
C MET A 142 17.84 2.46 -4.25
N TRP A 143 18.43 3.53 -3.69
CA TRP A 143 18.36 3.81 -2.26
C TRP A 143 16.93 4.13 -1.83
N ILE A 144 16.19 4.89 -2.64
CA ILE A 144 14.78 5.20 -2.36
C ILE A 144 13.93 3.92 -2.40
N PHE A 145 14.14 3.06 -3.41
CA PHE A 145 13.44 1.79 -3.49
C PHE A 145 13.76 0.88 -2.29
N SER A 146 15.00 0.79 -1.89
CA SER A 146 15.41 0.02 -0.71
C SER A 146 14.73 0.53 0.56
N PHE A 147 14.64 1.85 0.72
CA PHE A 147 13.92 2.46 1.84
C PHE A 147 12.42 2.14 1.79
N LEU A 148 11.78 2.26 0.62
CA LEU A 148 10.37 1.94 0.44
C LEU A 148 10.08 0.46 0.73
N MET A 149 10.95 -0.47 0.30
CA MET A 149 10.83 -1.90 0.61
C MET A 149 10.92 -2.16 2.13
N LEU A 150 11.86 -1.50 2.80
CA LEU A 150 12.03 -1.62 4.24
C LEU A 150 10.79 -1.09 4.98
N VAL A 151 10.30 0.08 4.63
CA VAL A 151 9.09 0.69 5.21
C VAL A 151 7.86 -0.19 4.99
N GLY A 152 7.71 -0.73 3.78
CA GLY A 152 6.59 -1.62 3.44
C GLY A 152 6.61 -2.94 4.20
N ARG A 153 7.81 -3.45 4.55
CA ARG A 153 7.99 -4.74 5.22
C ARG A 153 7.86 -4.67 6.74
N LEU A 154 8.44 -3.64 7.37
CA LEU A 154 8.50 -3.49 8.83
C LEU A 154 7.24 -2.87 9.45
N GLU A 155 6.19 -2.67 8.66
CA GLU A 155 5.03 -1.83 8.97
C GLU A 155 5.41 -0.36 9.20
N LEU A 156 4.70 0.54 8.52
CA LEU A 156 5.01 1.97 8.49
C LEU A 156 5.12 2.59 9.89
N PHE A 157 4.21 2.22 10.82
CA PHE A 157 4.23 2.79 12.16
C PHE A 157 5.52 2.50 12.92
N THR A 158 6.07 1.30 12.78
CA THR A 158 7.33 0.91 13.45
C THR A 158 8.50 1.74 12.94
N VAL A 159 8.60 1.90 11.62
CA VAL A 159 9.67 2.68 11.00
C VAL A 159 9.55 4.17 11.37
N PHE A 160 8.35 4.73 11.26
CA PHE A 160 8.16 6.16 11.59
C PHE A 160 8.28 6.43 13.09
N ALA A 161 7.93 5.47 13.97
CA ALA A 161 8.15 5.61 15.40
C ALA A 161 9.63 5.82 15.76
N LEU A 162 10.54 5.15 15.05
CA LEU A 162 12.00 5.34 15.24
C LEU A 162 12.46 6.79 14.99
N PHE A 163 11.74 7.54 14.17
CA PHE A 163 12.06 8.96 13.88
C PHE A 163 11.39 9.93 14.84
N THR A 164 10.50 9.48 15.73
CA THR A 164 9.87 10.31 16.74
C THR A 164 10.76 10.47 17.97
N ARG A 165 10.85 11.70 18.48
CA ARG A 165 11.64 12.01 19.70
C ARG A 165 11.17 11.22 20.93
N ASP A 166 9.90 10.89 21.01
CA ASP A 166 9.31 10.19 22.14
C ASP A 166 9.86 8.76 22.28
N PHE A 167 10.22 8.11 21.18
CA PHE A 167 10.86 6.79 21.20
C PHE A 167 12.24 6.80 21.87
N TRP A 168 12.99 7.90 21.75
CA TRP A 168 14.36 8.03 22.29
C TRP A 168 14.39 8.68 23.69
N ARG A 169 13.23 9.03 24.24
CA ARG A 169 13.10 9.76 25.52
C ARG A 169 12.60 8.92 26.67
N SER A 170 12.29 7.62 26.45
CA SER A 170 11.93 6.68 27.51
C SER A 170 13.14 6.15 28.25
#